data_fbad52b95a4d9d227a8040f622d90cd8
#
_entry.id   fbad52b95a4d9d227a8040f622d90cd8
#
_cell.length_a   1.000
_cell.length_b   1.000
_cell.length_c   1.000
_cell.angle_alpha   90.00
_cell.angle_beta   90.00
_cell.angle_gamma   90.00
#
_symmetry.space_group_name_H-M   'P 1'
#
loop_
_entity.id
_entity.type
_entity.pdbx_description
1 polymer ?
#
loop_
_entity_poly.entity_id
_entity_poly.type
_entity_poly.pdbx_seq_one_letter_code
_entity_poly.pdbx_strand_id
1 'polypeptide(L)'
;MSAGRGGSRRVESPAEFLTMAIRYLARAERTASQVQHYVQAKGASRVQGHAVVRELERRGYLNDQAYATRWAEARLARHPMGRERLKLELLGRGFEDRVAEQALCSAYRSISEQELACRALEGRTSSMRPLQWVRFLRQRGFDDDTIQQVTQVDLETGLDEL
;
A
#
# COMPACT_ATOMS: atom_id res chain seq x y z
N MET A 1 18.05 30.89 -44.35
CA MET A 1 18.90 30.60 -43.17
C MET A 1 18.00 30.52 -41.95
N SER A 2 17.61 29.31 -41.58
CA SER A 2 16.72 29.07 -40.46
C SER A 2 17.56 28.57 -39.27
N ALA A 3 17.75 29.43 -38.27
CA ALA A 3 18.47 29.07 -37.08
C ALA A 3 17.58 28.19 -36.18
N GLY A 4 17.86 26.90 -36.14
CA GLY A 4 17.24 25.96 -35.20
C GLY A 4 17.55 26.38 -33.77
N ARG A 5 16.53 26.79 -33.01
CA ARG A 5 16.63 26.94 -31.57
C ARG A 5 16.71 25.55 -30.94
N GLY A 6 17.94 25.06 -30.77
CA GLY A 6 18.22 23.95 -29.89
C GLY A 6 17.90 24.38 -28.47
N GLY A 7 16.73 23.94 -27.94
CA GLY A 7 16.40 24.09 -26.53
C GLY A 7 17.42 23.30 -25.70
N SER A 8 18.42 24.01 -25.15
CA SER A 8 19.34 23.44 -24.15
C SER A 8 18.50 22.93 -23.00
N ARG A 9 18.34 21.60 -22.86
CA ARG A 9 17.79 20.99 -21.65
C ARG A 9 18.69 21.46 -20.51
N ARG A 10 18.14 22.37 -19.71
CA ARG A 10 18.81 22.82 -18.48
C ARG A 10 19.03 21.58 -17.63
N VAL A 11 20.29 21.21 -17.42
CA VAL A 11 20.64 20.12 -16.50
C VAL A 11 20.33 20.65 -15.12
N GLU A 12 19.21 20.20 -14.56
CA GLU A 12 18.80 20.63 -13.22
C GLU A 12 19.79 20.11 -12.19
N SER A 13 20.13 20.95 -11.22
CA SER A 13 21.09 20.61 -10.17
C SER A 13 20.45 19.66 -9.14
N PRO A 14 21.25 18.88 -8.39
CA PRO A 14 20.73 18.04 -7.30
C PRO A 14 19.88 18.81 -6.28
N ALA A 15 20.20 20.10 -6.03
CA ALA A 15 19.45 20.98 -5.14
C ALA A 15 18.04 21.33 -5.71
N GLU A 16 17.94 21.48 -7.04
CA GLU A 16 16.65 21.73 -7.69
C GLU A 16 15.73 20.51 -7.59
N PHE A 17 16.25 19.30 -7.81
CA PHE A 17 15.47 18.05 -7.63
C PHE A 17 15.00 17.87 -6.18
N LEU A 18 15.84 18.20 -5.20
CA LEU A 18 15.45 18.16 -3.79
C LEU A 18 14.32 19.14 -3.49
N THR A 19 14.41 20.35 -4.01
CA THR A 19 13.37 21.39 -3.84
C THR A 19 12.04 20.94 -4.48
N MET A 20 12.09 20.35 -5.68
CA MET A 20 10.91 19.80 -6.36
C MET A 20 10.28 18.67 -5.55
N ALA A 21 11.09 17.77 -5.00
CA ALA A 21 10.62 16.65 -4.19
C ALA A 21 9.94 17.14 -2.89
N ILE A 22 10.51 18.14 -2.21
CA ILE A 22 9.88 18.74 -1.02
C ILE A 22 8.52 19.34 -1.37
N ARG A 23 8.41 20.08 -2.48
CA ARG A 23 7.13 20.62 -2.95
C ARG A 23 6.13 19.53 -3.34
N TYR A 24 6.60 18.40 -3.84
CA TYR A 24 5.76 17.25 -4.17
C TYR A 24 5.19 16.59 -2.91
N LEU A 25 6.03 16.43 -1.86
CA LEU A 25 5.62 15.91 -0.55
C LEU A 25 4.68 16.84 0.21
N ALA A 26 4.83 18.15 0.05
CA ALA A 26 3.96 19.15 0.70
C ALA A 26 2.49 19.05 0.29
N ARG A 27 2.18 18.39 -0.84
CA ARG A 27 0.80 18.23 -1.36
C ARG A 27 0.11 16.99 -0.83
N ALA A 28 0.84 15.91 -0.58
CA ALA A 28 0.33 14.64 -0.05
C ALA A 28 1.48 13.74 0.37
N GLU A 29 1.23 12.82 1.31
CA GLU A 29 2.19 11.76 1.65
C GLU A 29 2.49 10.89 0.40
N ARG A 30 3.77 10.59 0.22
CA ARG A 30 4.28 9.79 -0.90
C ARG A 30 5.31 8.79 -0.40
N THR A 31 5.40 7.65 -1.09
CA THR A 31 6.47 6.68 -0.84
C THR A 31 7.79 7.15 -1.43
N ALA A 32 8.90 6.61 -0.92
CA ALA A 32 10.23 6.81 -1.48
C ALA A 32 10.27 6.49 -2.98
N SER A 33 9.64 5.37 -3.39
CA SER A 33 9.49 4.97 -4.78
C SER A 33 8.76 6.02 -5.63
N GLN A 34 7.65 6.57 -5.14
CA GLN A 34 6.89 7.61 -5.84
C GLN A 34 7.70 8.90 -6.00
N VAL A 35 8.46 9.30 -4.98
CA VAL A 35 9.33 10.47 -5.04
C VAL A 35 10.46 10.25 -6.05
N GLN A 36 11.09 9.07 -6.02
CA GLN A 36 12.15 8.72 -6.97
C GLN A 36 11.65 8.78 -8.41
N HIS A 37 10.49 8.16 -8.70
CA HIS A 37 9.90 8.23 -10.04
C HIS A 37 9.55 9.66 -10.45
N TYR A 38 9.03 10.47 -9.52
CA TYR A 38 8.69 11.85 -9.80
C TYR A 38 9.91 12.67 -10.24
N VAL A 39 11.04 12.61 -9.49
CA VAL A 39 12.24 13.38 -9.85
C VAL A 39 12.91 12.84 -11.12
N GLN A 40 12.86 11.53 -11.37
CA GLN A 40 13.34 10.93 -12.62
C GLN A 40 12.51 11.41 -13.83
N ALA A 41 11.19 11.50 -13.69
CA ALA A 41 10.32 12.07 -14.71
C ALA A 41 10.62 13.56 -14.99
N LYS A 42 11.26 14.27 -14.05
CA LYS A 42 11.74 15.64 -14.18
C LYS A 42 13.17 15.73 -14.76
N GLY A 43 13.80 14.60 -15.03
CA GLY A 43 15.13 14.56 -15.67
C GLY A 43 16.26 14.11 -14.76
N ALA A 44 15.99 13.78 -13.49
CA ALA A 44 17.02 13.24 -12.60
C ALA A 44 17.46 11.85 -13.08
N SER A 45 18.75 11.58 -13.04
CA SER A 45 19.28 10.23 -13.23
C SER A 45 18.86 9.33 -12.06
N ARG A 46 18.96 8.01 -12.23
CA ARG A 46 18.68 7.06 -11.16
C ARG A 46 19.50 7.34 -9.90
N VAL A 47 20.78 7.66 -10.05
CA VAL A 47 21.69 7.99 -8.94
C VAL A 47 21.23 9.26 -8.20
N GLN A 48 20.86 10.30 -8.95
CA GLN A 48 20.34 11.53 -8.37
C GLN A 48 19.00 11.30 -7.66
N GLY A 49 18.10 10.49 -8.22
CA GLY A 49 16.85 10.12 -7.58
C GLY A 49 17.06 9.42 -6.23
N HIS A 50 17.96 8.45 -6.16
CA HIS A 50 18.34 7.82 -4.89
C HIS A 50 18.98 8.80 -3.89
N ALA A 51 19.82 9.71 -4.35
CA ALA A 51 20.44 10.72 -3.48
C ALA A 51 19.39 11.66 -2.87
N VAL A 52 18.40 12.08 -3.67
CA VAL A 52 17.27 12.91 -3.20
C VAL A 52 16.44 12.17 -2.15
N VAL A 53 16.10 10.91 -2.38
CA VAL A 53 15.34 10.10 -1.42
C VAL A 53 16.09 9.99 -0.10
N ARG A 54 17.36 9.58 -0.10
CA ARG A 54 18.17 9.49 1.12
C ARG A 54 18.25 10.81 1.88
N GLU A 55 18.36 11.93 1.17
CA GLU A 55 18.42 13.24 1.82
C GLU A 55 17.07 13.63 2.45
N LEU A 56 15.96 13.28 1.81
CA LEU A 56 14.62 13.49 2.37
C LEU A 56 14.36 12.63 3.60
N GLU A 57 14.82 11.37 3.59
CA GLU A 57 14.77 10.47 4.75
C GLU A 57 15.62 11.03 5.91
N ARG A 58 16.86 11.45 5.61
CA ARG A 58 17.76 12.04 6.61
C ARG A 58 17.17 13.29 7.27
N ARG A 59 16.43 14.10 6.51
CA ARG A 59 15.73 15.31 7.00
C ARG A 59 14.37 15.02 7.65
N GLY A 60 13.90 13.78 7.62
CA GLY A 60 12.60 13.39 8.16
C GLY A 60 11.40 13.80 7.30
N TYR A 61 11.59 14.18 6.05
CA TYR A 61 10.50 14.45 5.10
C TYR A 61 9.90 13.17 4.52
N LEU A 62 10.65 12.06 4.52
CA LEU A 62 10.20 10.74 4.12
C LEU A 62 10.39 9.76 5.28
N ASN A 63 9.35 8.95 5.51
CA ASN A 63 9.41 7.82 6.44
C ASN A 63 8.38 6.79 5.99
N ASP A 64 8.78 5.93 5.05
CA ASP A 64 7.90 4.91 4.47
C ASP A 64 7.35 3.96 5.52
N GLN A 65 8.12 3.63 6.56
CA GLN A 65 7.66 2.76 7.63
C GLN A 65 6.48 3.36 8.41
N ALA A 66 6.62 4.61 8.86
CA ALA A 66 5.56 5.29 9.58
C ALA A 66 4.34 5.53 8.68
N TYR A 67 4.56 5.87 7.41
CA TYR A 67 3.47 6.06 6.45
C TYR A 67 2.73 4.76 6.16
N ALA A 68 3.42 3.65 5.90
CA ALA A 68 2.80 2.35 5.65
C ALA A 68 1.96 1.88 6.83
N THR A 69 2.46 2.02 8.06
CA THR A 69 1.74 1.64 9.28
C THR A 69 0.43 2.43 9.42
N ARG A 70 0.50 3.77 9.37
CA ARG A 70 -0.71 4.61 9.44
C ARG A 70 -1.71 4.30 8.33
N TRP A 71 -1.20 4.08 7.11
CA TRP A 71 -2.05 3.76 5.98
C TRP A 71 -2.75 2.41 6.15
N ALA A 72 -2.02 1.38 6.60
CA ALA A 72 -2.56 0.04 6.84
C ALA A 72 -3.67 0.07 7.91
N GLU A 73 -3.42 0.72 9.04
CA GLU A 73 -4.39 0.86 10.12
C GLU A 73 -5.66 1.61 9.66
N ALA A 74 -5.50 2.74 8.99
CA ALA A 74 -6.63 3.51 8.45
C ALA A 74 -7.39 2.73 7.36
N ARG A 75 -6.70 1.90 6.60
CA ARG A 75 -7.30 1.05 5.57
C ARG A 75 -8.14 -0.06 6.16
N LEU A 76 -7.63 -0.78 7.16
CA LEU A 76 -8.35 -1.83 7.87
C LEU A 76 -9.57 -1.30 8.63
N ALA A 77 -9.46 -0.11 9.23
CA ALA A 77 -10.58 0.52 9.94
C ALA A 77 -11.78 0.79 9.03
N ARG A 78 -11.53 1.15 7.77
CA ARG A 78 -12.60 1.45 6.78
C ARG A 78 -13.04 0.23 6.00
N HIS A 79 -12.12 -0.67 5.72
CA HIS A 79 -12.32 -1.82 4.84
C HIS A 79 -11.62 -3.05 5.43
N PRO A 80 -12.29 -3.78 6.34
CA PRO A 80 -11.75 -5.00 6.89
C PRO A 80 -11.38 -5.99 5.78
N MET A 81 -10.16 -6.52 5.83
CA MET A 81 -9.62 -7.45 4.85
C MET A 81 -8.55 -8.33 5.47
N GLY A 82 -8.21 -9.43 4.81
CA GLY A 82 -7.14 -10.34 5.21
C GLY A 82 -5.75 -9.78 4.88
N ARG A 83 -4.75 -10.39 5.50
CA ARG A 83 -3.34 -9.96 5.46
C ARG A 83 -2.78 -9.92 4.04
N GLU A 84 -3.04 -10.97 3.24
CA GLU A 84 -2.55 -11.05 1.87
C GLU A 84 -3.07 -9.90 0.99
N ARG A 85 -4.33 -9.56 1.13
CA ARG A 85 -4.94 -8.46 0.39
C ARG A 85 -4.32 -7.12 0.76
N LEU A 86 -4.13 -6.87 2.06
CA LEU A 86 -3.52 -5.63 2.54
C LEU A 86 -2.07 -5.52 2.08
N LYS A 87 -1.31 -6.65 2.06
CA LYS A 87 0.05 -6.69 1.52
C LYS A 87 0.08 -6.24 0.06
N LEU A 88 -0.77 -6.82 -0.78
CA LEU A 88 -0.86 -6.44 -2.19
C LEU A 88 -1.20 -4.95 -2.39
N GLU A 89 -2.08 -4.41 -1.56
CA GLU A 89 -2.42 -2.98 -1.62
C GLU A 89 -1.24 -2.08 -1.22
N LEU A 90 -0.44 -2.48 -0.22
CA LEU A 90 0.78 -1.77 0.18
C LEU A 90 1.84 -1.80 -0.92
N LEU A 91 2.12 -2.98 -1.49
CA LEU A 91 3.06 -3.12 -2.61
C LEU A 91 2.59 -2.32 -3.84
N GLY A 92 1.30 -2.35 -4.16
CA GLY A 92 0.70 -1.56 -5.24
C GLY A 92 0.81 -0.04 -5.04
N ARG A 93 0.97 0.41 -3.81
CA ARG A 93 1.26 1.81 -3.48
C ARG A 93 2.72 2.20 -3.68
N GLY A 94 3.60 1.23 -3.85
CA GLY A 94 5.03 1.43 -4.04
C GLY A 94 5.84 1.38 -2.75
N PHE A 95 5.30 0.77 -1.68
CA PHE A 95 6.11 0.40 -0.52
C PHE A 95 6.98 -0.81 -0.85
N GLU A 96 8.17 -0.86 -0.30
CA GLU A 96 9.03 -2.04 -0.39
C GLU A 96 8.46 -3.20 0.44
N ASP A 97 8.70 -4.44 0.02
CA ASP A 97 8.18 -5.65 0.67
C ASP A 97 8.48 -5.69 2.17
N ARG A 98 9.71 -5.35 2.57
CA ARG A 98 10.09 -5.28 3.98
C ARG A 98 9.26 -4.26 4.77
N VAL A 99 8.99 -3.10 4.20
CA VAL A 99 8.18 -2.04 4.81
C VAL A 99 6.72 -2.51 4.94
N ALA A 100 6.19 -3.14 3.88
CA ALA A 100 4.85 -3.72 3.88
C ALA A 100 4.70 -4.78 4.97
N GLU A 101 5.64 -5.73 5.08
CA GLU A 101 5.61 -6.77 6.13
C GLU A 101 5.64 -6.19 7.55
N GLN A 102 6.47 -5.19 7.80
CA GLN A 102 6.53 -4.54 9.11
C GLN A 102 5.24 -3.78 9.43
N ALA A 103 4.63 -3.13 8.43
CA ALA A 103 3.34 -2.46 8.59
C ALA A 103 2.21 -3.46 8.88
N LEU A 104 2.19 -4.61 8.19
CA LEU A 104 1.27 -5.71 8.46
C LEU A 104 1.43 -6.23 9.89
N CYS A 105 2.67 -6.54 10.31
CA CYS A 105 2.93 -7.00 11.68
C CYS A 105 2.43 -6.00 12.72
N SER A 106 2.55 -4.71 12.47
CA SER A 106 2.06 -3.67 13.37
C SER A 106 0.52 -3.61 13.38
N ALA A 107 -0.11 -3.57 12.22
CA ALA A 107 -1.56 -3.45 12.09
C ALA A 107 -2.31 -4.65 12.68
N TYR A 108 -1.86 -5.87 12.40
CA TYR A 108 -2.49 -7.11 12.91
C TYR A 108 -2.07 -7.50 14.33
N ARG A 109 -1.21 -6.70 14.98
CA ARG A 109 -0.94 -6.86 16.42
C ARG A 109 -2.08 -6.36 17.28
N SER A 110 -2.77 -5.33 16.84
CA SER A 110 -3.87 -4.68 17.57
C SER A 110 -5.25 -5.27 17.27
N ILE A 111 -5.39 -6.02 16.18
CA ILE A 111 -6.66 -6.61 15.75
C ILE A 111 -6.40 -7.93 15.03
N SER A 112 -7.13 -8.99 15.41
CA SER A 112 -7.00 -10.31 14.77
C SER A 112 -7.70 -10.37 13.41
N GLU A 113 -7.27 -11.30 12.54
CA GLU A 113 -7.97 -11.53 11.28
C GLU A 113 -9.40 -12.02 11.50
N GLN A 114 -9.65 -12.85 12.53
CA GLN A 114 -11.01 -13.28 12.88
C GLN A 114 -11.91 -12.09 13.22
N GLU A 115 -11.42 -11.13 14.02
CA GLU A 115 -12.19 -9.94 14.35
C GLU A 115 -12.47 -9.08 13.12
N LEU A 116 -11.50 -8.94 12.22
CA LEU A 116 -11.69 -8.24 10.94
C LEU A 116 -12.68 -8.97 10.03
N ALA A 117 -12.64 -10.30 9.97
CA ALA A 117 -13.59 -11.09 9.20
C ALA A 117 -15.02 -10.95 9.76
N CYS A 118 -15.20 -10.98 11.08
CA CYS A 118 -16.49 -10.70 11.72
C CYS A 118 -16.99 -9.30 11.36
N ARG A 119 -16.14 -8.27 11.48
CA ARG A 119 -16.50 -6.89 11.08
C ARG A 119 -16.84 -6.78 9.60
N ALA A 120 -16.19 -7.55 8.74
CA ALA A 120 -16.50 -7.56 7.31
C ALA A 120 -17.89 -8.11 7.03
N LEU A 121 -18.40 -9.02 7.86
CA LEU A 121 -19.73 -9.63 7.76
C LEU A 121 -20.82 -8.84 8.49
N GLU A 122 -20.48 -7.86 9.33
CA GLU A 122 -21.47 -7.04 10.06
C GLU A 122 -22.50 -6.44 9.11
N GLY A 123 -23.77 -6.59 9.47
CA GLY A 123 -24.92 -6.13 8.69
C GLY A 123 -25.21 -6.91 7.41
N ARG A 124 -24.45 -7.96 7.11
CA ARG A 124 -24.60 -8.77 5.86
C ARG A 124 -25.14 -10.17 6.12
N THR A 125 -24.97 -10.69 7.33
CA THR A 125 -25.31 -12.07 7.69
C THR A 125 -26.78 -12.42 7.49
N SER A 126 -27.69 -11.46 7.66
CA SER A 126 -29.13 -11.64 7.45
C SER A 126 -29.53 -11.72 5.97
N SER A 127 -28.69 -11.23 5.06
CA SER A 127 -29.00 -11.16 3.63
C SER A 127 -28.22 -12.16 2.76
N MET A 128 -27.25 -12.87 3.34
CA MET A 128 -26.35 -13.77 2.61
C MET A 128 -26.42 -15.19 3.21
N ARG A 129 -26.29 -16.19 2.32
CA ARG A 129 -26.15 -17.60 2.73
C ARG A 129 -24.72 -17.89 3.21
N PRO A 130 -24.47 -18.92 4.05
CA PRO A 130 -23.12 -19.24 4.55
C PRO A 130 -22.04 -19.40 3.46
N LEU A 131 -22.33 -20.08 2.35
CA LEU A 131 -21.40 -20.20 1.21
C LEU A 131 -21.08 -18.86 0.53
N GLN A 132 -22.00 -17.88 0.58
CA GLN A 132 -21.73 -16.52 0.09
C GLN A 132 -20.79 -15.76 1.01
N TRP A 133 -20.82 -16.04 2.34
CA TRP A 133 -19.83 -15.47 3.29
C TRP A 133 -18.42 -15.96 2.97
N VAL A 134 -18.26 -17.26 2.70
CA VAL A 134 -16.96 -17.85 2.30
C VAL A 134 -16.40 -17.13 1.08
N ARG A 135 -17.19 -17.05 0.01
CA ARG A 135 -16.76 -16.36 -1.23
C ARG A 135 -16.42 -14.88 -0.97
N PHE A 136 -17.24 -14.19 -0.19
CA PHE A 136 -17.04 -12.78 0.16
C PHE A 136 -15.75 -12.56 0.95
N LEU A 137 -15.47 -13.41 1.95
CA LEU A 137 -14.26 -13.32 2.76
C LEU A 137 -12.99 -13.67 1.97
N ARG A 138 -13.06 -14.72 1.11
CA ARG A 138 -11.95 -15.05 0.18
C ARG A 138 -11.62 -13.89 -0.75
N GLN A 139 -12.62 -13.21 -1.32
CA GLN A 139 -12.40 -12.03 -2.16
C GLN A 139 -11.76 -10.87 -1.40
N ARG A 140 -11.88 -10.84 -0.07
CA ARG A 140 -11.22 -9.87 0.81
C ARG A 140 -9.85 -10.31 1.31
N GLY A 141 -9.38 -11.48 0.87
CA GLY A 141 -8.05 -11.99 1.15
C GLY A 141 -7.89 -12.57 2.55
N PHE A 142 -8.98 -13.00 3.20
CA PHE A 142 -8.90 -13.82 4.41
C PHE A 142 -8.48 -15.24 4.04
N ASP A 143 -7.68 -15.87 4.90
CA ASP A 143 -7.30 -17.27 4.72
C ASP A 143 -8.45 -18.24 5.07
N ASP A 144 -8.32 -19.48 4.60
CA ASP A 144 -9.37 -20.49 4.78
C ASP A 144 -9.57 -20.87 6.26
N ASP A 145 -8.50 -20.86 7.07
CA ASP A 145 -8.60 -21.13 8.51
C ASP A 145 -9.45 -20.06 9.21
N THR A 146 -9.18 -18.80 8.94
CA THR A 146 -9.97 -17.67 9.46
C THR A 146 -11.42 -17.75 8.98
N ILE A 147 -11.64 -18.06 7.70
CA ILE A 147 -12.98 -18.18 7.13
C ILE A 147 -13.75 -19.31 7.81
N GLN A 148 -13.15 -20.49 7.98
CA GLN A 148 -13.77 -21.63 8.64
C GLN A 148 -14.15 -21.32 10.08
N GLN A 149 -13.22 -20.68 10.83
CA GLN A 149 -13.48 -20.30 12.23
C GLN A 149 -14.64 -19.31 12.38
N VAL A 150 -14.76 -18.35 11.46
CA VAL A 150 -15.80 -17.30 11.54
C VAL A 150 -17.14 -17.75 10.98
N THR A 151 -17.14 -18.56 9.91
CA THR A 151 -18.39 -19.00 9.25
C THR A 151 -18.91 -20.33 9.78
N GLN A 152 -18.07 -21.13 10.45
CA GLN A 152 -18.34 -22.50 10.86
C GLN A 152 -18.74 -23.43 9.68
N VAL A 153 -18.34 -23.03 8.48
CA VAL A 153 -18.54 -23.83 7.25
C VAL A 153 -17.31 -24.70 7.04
N ASP A 154 -17.52 -26.00 6.91
CA ASP A 154 -16.47 -26.92 6.53
C ASP A 154 -16.13 -26.71 5.04
N LEU A 155 -14.91 -26.23 4.80
CA LEU A 155 -14.44 -25.88 3.46
C LEU A 155 -13.96 -27.10 2.66
N GLU A 156 -13.65 -28.22 3.34
CA GLU A 156 -13.21 -29.45 2.68
C GLU A 156 -14.41 -30.20 2.05
N THR A 157 -15.58 -30.16 2.70
CA THR A 157 -16.79 -30.81 2.19
C THR A 157 -17.63 -29.93 1.24
N GLY A 158 -17.46 -28.60 1.30
CA GLY A 158 -18.26 -27.64 0.50
C GLY A 158 -17.75 -27.39 -0.93
N LEU A 159 -16.61 -27.96 -1.33
CA LEU A 159 -16.04 -27.76 -2.68
C LEU A 159 -16.70 -28.61 -3.76
N ASP A 160 -17.43 -29.67 -3.40
CA ASP A 160 -18.10 -30.57 -4.36
C ASP A 160 -19.47 -30.05 -4.83
N GLU A 161 -19.97 -28.93 -4.27
CA GLU A 161 -21.27 -28.34 -4.64
C GLU A 161 -21.13 -27.01 -5.43
N LEU A 162 -19.95 -26.68 -5.95
CA LEU A 162 -19.70 -25.53 -6.82
C LEU A 162 -19.41 -25.95 -8.25
#